data_42139f79a31a54ed18d3416c7fa2f475
#
_entry.id   42139f79a31a54ed18d3416c7fa2f475
#
_cell.length_a   1.000
_cell.length_b   1.000
_cell.length_c   1.000
_cell.angle_alpha   90.00
_cell.angle_beta   90.00
_cell.angle_gamma   90.00
#
_symmetry.space_group_name_H-M   'P 1'
#
loop_
_entity.id
_entity.type
_entity.pdbx_description
1 polymer ?
#
loop_
_entity_poly.entity_id
_entity_poly.type
_entity_poly.pdbx_seq_one_letter_code
_entity_poly.pdbx_strand_id
1 'polypeptide(L)'
;MLKGIEAIRDALGEDSITMDHDDIEWHSNSEASTSQCATKPIAVVSPKSTAEVSIIARLCSNMDVVVQPGVNWVHLNENIKDSGLFLPMDPSPTALVGGMVATNCSGTNAVRYGTMKDWVINLTVVLADGSIIKTRQRPRKTSAGYNLTGLFTGSEGTLGMITEITLKLAPIPEHENVAVATFPSVKDAVTCVSKVIRQGILVAAVELMDEVQMGVLNRNGGAGGRIWQEVPTLLFKFSGSTESISADIKRVEKLVAKEGGSEFEFAQTKAEMHNLWAARKESVWAMLAQRPEGTQLWSTDVAVPLSKLPEIIGHVGDGNFHQAVMYNPNDASQVAAVQGCVRDMVHRAVEMEGTVSGEHGIGLGKKACLVEELGLETIAVMRTLKRSLDPRYDSNQPWGLELELHYLADILQLSYESGKGV
;
A
#
# COMPACT_ATOMS: atom_id res chain seq x y z
N MET A 1 -15.58 -8.66 28.99
CA MET A 1 -14.29 -8.05 28.59
C MET A 1 -13.14 -8.57 29.47
N LEU A 2 -13.00 -8.25 30.75
CA LEU A 2 -11.91 -8.74 31.61
C LEU A 2 -11.78 -10.29 31.64
N LYS A 3 -12.90 -11.02 31.70
CA LYS A 3 -12.88 -12.50 31.60
C LYS A 3 -12.27 -13.06 30.32
N GLY A 4 -12.30 -12.30 29.24
CA GLY A 4 -11.70 -12.72 28.01
C GLY A 4 -10.19 -12.48 27.95
N ILE A 5 -9.75 -11.38 28.54
CA ILE A 5 -8.33 -11.11 28.74
C ILE A 5 -7.71 -12.21 29.61
N GLU A 6 -8.39 -12.58 30.70
CA GLU A 6 -8.00 -13.70 31.58
C GLU A 6 -7.95 -15.03 30.79
N ALA A 7 -8.97 -15.33 29.99
CA ALA A 7 -9.00 -16.55 29.17
C ALA A 7 -7.89 -16.61 28.12
N ILE A 8 -7.52 -15.49 27.49
CA ILE A 8 -6.39 -15.41 26.56
C ILE A 8 -5.07 -15.61 27.31
N ARG A 9 -4.91 -14.95 28.45
CA ARG A 9 -3.73 -15.08 29.31
C ARG A 9 -3.54 -16.50 29.81
N ASP A 10 -4.61 -17.15 30.23
CA ASP A 10 -4.59 -18.56 30.68
C ASP A 10 -4.23 -19.52 29.55
N ALA A 11 -4.67 -19.21 28.32
CA ALA A 11 -4.44 -20.08 27.15
C ALA A 11 -3.05 -19.89 26.52
N LEU A 12 -2.49 -18.70 26.54
CA LEU A 12 -1.28 -18.33 25.81
C LEU A 12 -0.10 -17.88 26.69
N GLY A 13 -0.32 -17.64 28.00
CA GLY A 13 0.68 -17.14 28.94
C GLY A 13 0.66 -15.62 29.12
N GLU A 14 1.27 -15.15 30.23
CA GLU A 14 1.31 -13.72 30.60
C GLU A 14 1.96 -12.83 29.56
N ASP A 15 3.03 -13.28 28.91
CA ASP A 15 3.80 -12.52 27.92
C ASP A 15 3.09 -12.36 26.56
N SER A 16 1.91 -12.97 26.41
CA SER A 16 1.14 -12.91 25.14
C SER A 16 0.19 -11.72 25.06
N ILE A 17 -0.01 -11.00 26.16
CA ILE A 17 -1.00 -9.92 26.26
C ILE A 17 -0.46 -8.77 27.10
N THR A 18 -0.57 -7.55 26.58
CA THR A 18 -0.26 -6.33 27.33
C THR A 18 -1.49 -5.44 27.45
N MET A 19 -1.59 -4.74 28.56
CA MET A 19 -2.57 -3.67 28.82
C MET A 19 -1.85 -2.35 29.09
N ASP A 20 -0.57 -2.27 28.76
CA ASP A 20 0.22 -1.06 28.88
C ASP A 20 -0.38 0.07 28.04
N HIS A 21 -0.43 1.28 28.61
CA HIS A 21 -1.06 2.43 27.97
C HIS A 21 -0.32 2.85 26.69
N ASP A 22 1.00 2.81 26.69
CA ASP A 22 1.81 3.26 25.56
C ASP A 22 1.72 2.25 24.43
N ASP A 23 1.69 0.94 24.72
CA ASP A 23 1.42 -0.12 23.75
C ASP A 23 0.02 0.04 23.13
N ILE A 24 -1.01 0.29 23.96
CA ILE A 24 -2.37 0.50 23.48
C ILE A 24 -2.47 1.75 22.61
N GLU A 25 -1.84 2.86 23.03
CA GLU A 25 -1.83 4.11 22.26
C GLU A 25 -1.15 3.92 20.91
N TRP A 26 0.01 3.28 20.91
CA TRP A 26 0.75 2.95 19.68
C TRP A 26 -0.09 2.12 18.70
N HIS A 27 -0.86 1.16 19.20
CA HIS A 27 -1.70 0.29 18.40
C HIS A 27 -3.11 0.86 18.11
N SER A 28 -3.43 2.05 18.60
CA SER A 28 -4.75 2.67 18.42
C SER A 28 -4.86 3.54 17.17
N ASN A 29 -3.75 3.95 16.59
CA ASN A 29 -3.72 4.91 15.49
C ASN A 29 -2.74 4.47 14.41
N SER A 30 -3.09 4.68 13.14
CA SER A 30 -2.16 4.56 12.02
C SER A 30 -1.68 5.94 11.60
N GLU A 31 -0.36 6.10 11.42
CA GLU A 31 0.22 7.37 10.94
C GLU A 31 -0.29 7.77 9.53
N ALA A 32 -0.74 6.79 8.76
CA ALA A 32 -1.27 6.99 7.42
C ALA A 32 -2.78 7.24 7.38
N SER A 33 -3.50 7.09 8.51
CA SER A 33 -4.95 7.25 8.57
C SER A 33 -5.35 8.63 9.08
N THR A 34 -6.26 9.30 8.36
CA THR A 34 -6.95 10.52 8.84
C THR A 34 -8.18 10.21 9.69
N SER A 35 -8.56 8.93 9.77
CA SER A 35 -9.69 8.46 10.57
C SER A 35 -9.18 7.91 11.91
N GLN A 36 -9.74 8.39 13.00
CA GLN A 36 -9.44 7.89 14.35
C GLN A 36 -10.58 6.99 14.84
N CYS A 37 -10.23 5.89 15.49
CA CYS A 37 -11.22 5.05 16.16
C CYS A 37 -11.85 5.77 17.35
N ALA A 38 -13.18 5.71 17.44
CA ALA A 38 -13.92 6.33 18.54
C ALA A 38 -13.66 5.62 19.89
N THR A 39 -13.20 4.35 19.84
CA THR A 39 -12.87 3.54 21.02
C THR A 39 -11.48 2.96 20.89
N LYS A 40 -10.66 3.09 21.93
CA LYS A 40 -9.33 2.49 21.98
C LYS A 40 -9.42 0.99 22.32
N PRO A 41 -8.47 0.16 21.85
CA PRO A 41 -8.32 -1.21 22.34
C PRO A 41 -8.11 -1.23 23.85
N ILE A 42 -8.44 -2.34 24.49
CA ILE A 42 -8.25 -2.54 25.93
C ILE A 42 -7.01 -3.36 26.26
N ALA A 43 -6.48 -4.05 25.29
CA ALA A 43 -5.28 -4.85 25.38
C ALA A 43 -4.73 -5.11 23.97
N VAL A 44 -3.43 -5.41 23.89
CA VAL A 44 -2.76 -5.90 22.70
C VAL A 44 -2.34 -7.34 22.94
N VAL A 45 -2.62 -8.23 21.97
CA VAL A 45 -2.28 -9.65 22.04
C VAL A 45 -1.29 -10.00 20.96
N SER A 46 -0.20 -10.67 21.33
CA SER A 46 0.93 -11.02 20.44
C SER A 46 1.06 -12.54 20.26
N PRO A 47 0.28 -13.16 19.36
CA PRO A 47 0.38 -14.60 19.09
C PRO A 47 1.66 -14.94 18.35
N LYS A 48 2.23 -16.12 18.62
CA LYS A 48 3.46 -16.64 18.04
C LYS A 48 3.22 -17.72 16.98
N SER A 49 1.98 -18.15 16.77
CA SER A 49 1.64 -19.22 15.82
C SER A 49 0.21 -19.11 15.30
N THR A 50 -0.05 -19.75 14.15
CA THR A 50 -1.41 -19.89 13.59
C THR A 50 -2.39 -20.58 14.57
N ALA A 51 -1.89 -21.55 15.34
CA ALA A 51 -2.69 -22.23 16.35
C ALA A 51 -3.13 -21.26 17.47
N GLU A 52 -2.23 -20.39 17.92
CA GLU A 52 -2.56 -19.35 18.93
C GLU A 52 -3.56 -18.34 18.38
N VAL A 53 -3.40 -17.90 17.12
CA VAL A 53 -4.40 -17.05 16.43
C VAL A 53 -5.76 -17.73 16.39
N SER A 54 -5.83 -19.03 16.11
CA SER A 54 -7.07 -19.80 16.13
C SER A 54 -7.70 -19.86 17.54
N ILE A 55 -6.87 -20.03 18.59
CA ILE A 55 -7.34 -20.00 19.99
C ILE A 55 -7.92 -18.61 20.30
N ILE A 56 -7.20 -17.54 19.98
CA ILE A 56 -7.65 -16.17 20.19
C ILE A 56 -8.98 -15.92 19.47
N ALA A 57 -9.09 -16.29 18.19
CA ALA A 57 -10.30 -16.10 17.41
C ALA A 57 -11.52 -16.80 18.06
N ARG A 58 -11.36 -18.04 18.56
CA ARG A 58 -12.43 -18.75 19.29
C ARG A 58 -12.82 -18.08 20.60
N LEU A 59 -11.82 -17.63 21.36
CA LEU A 59 -12.05 -16.92 22.63
C LEU A 59 -12.69 -15.55 22.38
N CYS A 60 -12.24 -14.85 21.34
CA CYS A 60 -12.69 -13.51 20.96
C CYS A 60 -14.01 -13.52 20.20
N SER A 61 -14.48 -14.67 19.72
CA SER A 61 -15.77 -14.78 19.02
C SER A 61 -16.97 -14.24 19.82
N ASN A 62 -16.80 -13.89 21.08
CA ASN A 62 -17.77 -13.23 21.95
C ASN A 62 -17.28 -11.87 22.48
N MET A 63 -16.20 -11.32 21.92
CA MET A 63 -15.52 -10.11 22.42
C MET A 63 -14.70 -9.48 21.28
N ASP A 64 -14.58 -8.15 21.32
CA ASP A 64 -13.76 -7.41 20.35
C ASP A 64 -12.28 -7.41 20.77
N VAL A 65 -11.42 -8.14 20.06
CA VAL A 65 -9.97 -8.21 20.28
C VAL A 65 -9.22 -8.24 18.95
N VAL A 66 -8.03 -7.69 18.93
CA VAL A 66 -7.21 -7.46 17.74
C VAL A 66 -5.88 -8.18 17.84
N VAL A 67 -5.39 -8.77 16.72
CA VAL A 67 -4.20 -9.64 16.63
C VAL A 67 -3.29 -9.22 15.49
N GLN A 68 -1.92 -9.23 15.68
CA GLN A 68 -0.94 -8.86 14.65
C GLN A 68 0.07 -9.96 14.32
N PRO A 69 0.39 -10.21 13.02
CA PRO A 69 1.60 -10.89 12.59
C PRO A 69 2.29 -10.14 11.44
N GLY A 70 3.62 -10.16 11.36
CA GLY A 70 4.29 -9.59 10.22
C GLY A 70 5.79 -9.84 10.12
N VAL A 71 6.22 -10.15 8.92
CA VAL A 71 7.62 -10.11 8.50
C VAL A 71 7.80 -8.84 7.69
N ASN A 72 8.78 -8.01 8.03
CA ASN A 72 9.11 -6.84 7.23
C ASN A 72 9.69 -7.27 5.87
N TRP A 73 9.19 -6.70 4.77
CA TRP A 73 9.58 -7.10 3.42
C TRP A 73 11.05 -6.80 3.09
N VAL A 74 11.63 -5.75 3.68
CA VAL A 74 13.06 -5.42 3.50
C VAL A 74 13.92 -6.50 4.12
N HIS A 75 13.63 -6.88 5.37
CA HIS A 75 14.33 -7.97 6.06
C HIS A 75 14.13 -9.31 5.35
N LEU A 76 12.94 -9.57 4.79
CA LEU A 76 12.72 -10.75 3.96
C LEU A 76 13.69 -10.77 2.78
N ASN A 77 13.76 -9.67 2.01
CA ASN A 77 14.66 -9.57 0.85
C ASN A 77 16.14 -9.67 1.24
N GLU A 78 16.56 -9.08 2.36
CA GLU A 78 17.90 -9.22 2.90
C GLU A 78 18.25 -10.69 3.21
N ASN A 79 17.32 -11.43 3.83
CA ASN A 79 17.52 -12.82 4.22
C ASN A 79 17.57 -13.79 3.03
N ILE A 80 16.85 -13.50 1.93
CA ILE A 80 16.78 -14.39 0.76
C ILE A 80 17.72 -13.99 -0.38
N LYS A 81 18.44 -12.86 -0.30
CA LYS A 81 19.26 -12.30 -1.39
C LYS A 81 20.29 -13.30 -1.95
N ASP A 82 20.86 -14.13 -1.08
CA ASP A 82 21.88 -15.12 -1.47
C ASP A 82 21.30 -16.25 -2.34
N SER A 83 19.98 -16.40 -2.38
CA SER A 83 19.29 -17.29 -3.33
C SER A 83 19.21 -16.73 -4.76
N GLY A 84 19.59 -15.48 -4.97
CA GLY A 84 19.40 -14.76 -6.24
C GLY A 84 17.96 -14.35 -6.52
N LEU A 85 17.09 -14.39 -5.52
CA LEU A 85 15.65 -14.08 -5.62
C LEU A 85 15.26 -12.94 -4.68
N PHE A 86 14.15 -12.25 -4.99
CA PHE A 86 13.59 -11.21 -4.14
C PHE A 86 12.06 -11.11 -4.31
N LEU A 87 11.39 -10.53 -3.31
CA LEU A 87 10.01 -10.07 -3.42
C LEU A 87 10.02 -8.68 -4.07
N PRO A 88 9.40 -8.51 -5.26
CA PRO A 88 9.57 -7.27 -6.03
C PRO A 88 8.66 -6.11 -5.61
N MET A 89 7.78 -6.31 -4.62
CA MET A 89 6.94 -5.24 -4.07
C MET A 89 7.76 -4.36 -3.13
N ASP A 90 7.67 -3.04 -3.31
CA ASP A 90 8.48 -2.06 -2.59
C ASP A 90 7.68 -0.88 -2.02
N PRO A 91 6.65 -1.15 -1.19
CA PRO A 91 5.93 -0.09 -0.48
C PRO A 91 6.84 0.59 0.55
N SER A 92 6.27 1.32 1.51
CA SER A 92 7.04 1.89 2.62
C SER A 92 8.00 0.86 3.23
N PRO A 93 9.25 1.21 3.56
CA PRO A 93 10.21 0.28 4.18
C PRO A 93 9.75 -0.33 5.49
N THR A 94 8.80 0.30 6.18
CA THR A 94 8.20 -0.19 7.43
C THR A 94 7.10 -1.22 7.21
N ALA A 95 6.64 -1.43 5.98
CA ALA A 95 5.52 -2.32 5.69
C ALA A 95 5.83 -3.79 6.02
N LEU A 96 4.82 -4.47 6.54
CA LEU A 96 4.86 -5.88 6.87
C LEU A 96 4.12 -6.70 5.80
N VAL A 97 4.62 -7.88 5.47
CA VAL A 97 4.07 -8.73 4.40
C VAL A 97 2.59 -9.06 4.62
N GLY A 98 2.14 -9.24 5.87
CA GLY A 98 0.74 -9.48 6.20
C GLY A 98 -0.16 -8.29 5.82
N GLY A 99 0.25 -7.06 6.15
CA GLY A 99 -0.44 -5.83 5.75
C GLY A 99 -0.42 -5.63 4.24
N MET A 100 0.74 -5.86 3.60
CA MET A 100 0.87 -5.78 2.14
C MET A 100 -0.13 -6.70 1.42
N VAL A 101 -0.33 -7.92 1.92
CA VAL A 101 -1.33 -8.85 1.37
C VAL A 101 -2.75 -8.38 1.68
N ALA A 102 -3.01 -7.92 2.90
CA ALA A 102 -4.34 -7.49 3.32
C ALA A 102 -4.87 -6.30 2.51
N THR A 103 -4.01 -5.36 2.11
CA THR A 103 -4.36 -4.20 1.28
C THR A 103 -4.14 -4.41 -0.22
N ASN A 104 -3.57 -5.56 -0.62
CA ASN A 104 -3.12 -5.80 -2.00
C ASN A 104 -2.17 -4.69 -2.50
N CYS A 105 -1.25 -4.26 -1.65
CA CYS A 105 -0.37 -3.13 -1.96
C CYS A 105 0.52 -3.39 -3.18
N SER A 106 1.11 -2.32 -3.69
CA SER A 106 2.03 -2.35 -4.82
C SER A 106 3.38 -1.71 -4.49
N GLY A 107 3.59 -0.47 -4.84
CA GLY A 107 4.84 0.27 -4.73
C GLY A 107 5.37 0.72 -6.09
N THR A 108 6.57 1.29 -6.12
CA THR A 108 7.13 1.88 -7.35
C THR A 108 7.40 0.86 -8.46
N ASN A 109 7.59 -0.40 -8.09
CA ASN A 109 7.84 -1.49 -9.04
C ASN A 109 6.56 -2.05 -9.70
N ALA A 110 5.37 -1.52 -9.36
CA ALA A 110 4.09 -2.04 -9.82
C ALA A 110 3.94 -2.05 -11.35
N VAL A 111 4.49 -1.06 -12.04
CA VAL A 111 4.47 -0.98 -13.50
C VAL A 111 5.05 -2.23 -14.17
N ARG A 112 6.02 -2.88 -13.54
CA ARG A 112 6.68 -4.10 -14.04
C ARG A 112 6.14 -5.37 -13.43
N TYR A 113 5.87 -5.35 -12.13
CA TYR A 113 5.63 -6.57 -11.36
C TYR A 113 4.17 -6.72 -10.91
N GLY A 114 3.32 -5.70 -11.13
CA GLY A 114 1.93 -5.73 -10.66
C GLY A 114 1.83 -5.49 -9.16
N THR A 115 0.83 -6.09 -8.53
CA THR A 115 0.48 -5.91 -7.12
C THR A 115 0.75 -7.17 -6.30
N MET A 116 0.58 -7.09 -4.99
CA MET A 116 0.73 -8.25 -4.10
C MET A 116 -0.06 -9.48 -4.55
N LYS A 117 -1.26 -9.29 -5.12
CA LYS A 117 -2.13 -10.36 -5.66
C LYS A 117 -1.43 -11.24 -6.72
N ASP A 118 -0.51 -10.68 -7.48
CA ASP A 118 0.24 -11.39 -8.51
C ASP A 118 1.33 -12.27 -7.92
N TRP A 119 1.74 -12.00 -6.67
CA TRP A 119 2.88 -12.64 -6.01
C TRP A 119 2.49 -13.62 -4.90
N VAL A 120 1.25 -13.59 -4.43
CA VAL A 120 0.75 -14.54 -3.45
C VAL A 120 0.33 -15.85 -4.13
N ILE A 121 0.93 -16.98 -3.69
CA ILE A 121 0.57 -18.33 -4.17
C ILE A 121 -0.59 -18.88 -3.35
N ASN A 122 -0.46 -18.93 -2.03
CA ASN A 122 -1.52 -19.36 -1.13
C ASN A 122 -1.41 -18.68 0.23
N LEU A 123 -2.48 -18.77 0.99
CA LEU A 123 -2.63 -18.23 2.33
C LEU A 123 -3.13 -19.31 3.28
N THR A 124 -2.65 -19.30 4.52
CA THR A 124 -3.32 -19.89 5.66
C THR A 124 -4.10 -18.78 6.35
N VAL A 125 -5.39 -18.99 6.56
CA VAL A 125 -6.31 -17.98 7.10
C VAL A 125 -7.08 -18.57 8.27
N VAL A 126 -7.18 -17.82 9.35
CA VAL A 126 -8.08 -18.12 10.47
C VAL A 126 -9.37 -17.34 10.27
N LEU A 127 -10.51 -18.05 10.23
CA LEU A 127 -11.84 -17.46 10.08
C LEU A 127 -12.39 -17.00 11.43
N ALA A 128 -13.50 -16.28 11.43
CA ALA A 128 -14.12 -15.71 12.62
C ALA A 128 -14.56 -16.76 13.67
N ASP A 129 -14.86 -17.98 13.25
CA ASP A 129 -15.18 -19.11 14.12
C ASP A 129 -13.94 -19.85 14.67
N GLY A 130 -12.73 -19.40 14.31
CA GLY A 130 -11.46 -20.02 14.64
C GLY A 130 -11.05 -21.17 13.71
N SER A 131 -11.82 -21.48 12.68
CA SER A 131 -11.43 -22.48 11.68
C SER A 131 -10.20 -22.03 10.93
N ILE A 132 -9.24 -22.95 10.72
CA ILE A 132 -8.04 -22.70 9.93
C ILE A 132 -8.24 -23.28 8.55
N ILE A 133 -8.11 -22.44 7.53
CA ILE A 133 -8.21 -22.86 6.13
C ILE A 133 -6.92 -22.55 5.38
N LYS A 134 -6.65 -23.32 4.34
CA LYS A 134 -5.59 -23.04 3.37
C LYS A 134 -6.24 -22.80 2.01
N THR A 135 -5.96 -21.65 1.40
CA THR A 135 -6.67 -21.20 0.21
C THR A 135 -6.43 -22.06 -1.02
N ARG A 136 -5.24 -22.67 -1.13
CA ARG A 136 -4.88 -23.67 -2.17
C ARG A 136 -3.54 -24.33 -1.83
N GLN A 137 -3.13 -25.32 -2.63
CA GLN A 137 -1.78 -25.89 -2.57
C GLN A 137 -0.76 -24.99 -3.30
N ARG A 138 0.52 -25.37 -3.27
CA ARG A 138 1.66 -24.56 -3.79
C ARG A 138 1.91 -24.64 -5.31
N PRO A 139 1.30 -25.52 -6.15
CA PRO A 139 1.69 -25.58 -7.56
C PRO A 139 1.47 -24.21 -8.23
N ARG A 140 2.37 -23.89 -9.17
CA ARG A 140 2.31 -22.61 -9.91
C ARG A 140 0.98 -22.39 -10.63
N LYS A 141 0.33 -23.49 -11.06
CA LYS A 141 -0.91 -23.49 -11.84
C LYS A 141 -1.96 -24.36 -11.19
N THR A 142 -3.19 -23.86 -11.06
CA THR A 142 -4.35 -24.61 -10.59
C THR A 142 -5.63 -24.07 -11.21
N SER A 143 -6.58 -24.98 -11.46
CA SER A 143 -7.96 -24.67 -11.84
C SER A 143 -8.97 -25.31 -10.85
N ALA A 144 -8.49 -25.73 -9.66
CA ALA A 144 -9.31 -26.42 -8.67
C ALA A 144 -10.04 -25.39 -7.78
N GLY A 145 -11.33 -25.25 -7.99
CA GLY A 145 -12.23 -24.41 -7.19
C GLY A 145 -12.09 -22.91 -7.41
N TYR A 146 -12.72 -22.14 -6.54
CA TYR A 146 -12.66 -20.67 -6.57
C TYR A 146 -11.29 -20.14 -6.15
N ASN A 147 -10.94 -18.95 -6.64
CA ASN A 147 -9.70 -18.28 -6.25
C ASN A 147 -9.83 -17.61 -4.86
N LEU A 148 -9.78 -18.44 -3.81
CA LEU A 148 -9.83 -17.94 -2.44
C LEU A 148 -8.59 -17.09 -2.09
N THR A 149 -7.42 -17.41 -2.65
CA THR A 149 -6.22 -16.57 -2.45
C THR A 149 -6.48 -15.14 -2.89
N GLY A 150 -7.09 -14.97 -4.07
CA GLY A 150 -7.46 -13.64 -4.57
C GLY A 150 -8.61 -13.00 -3.78
N LEU A 151 -9.49 -13.77 -3.14
CA LEU A 151 -10.56 -13.26 -2.29
C LEU A 151 -10.02 -12.65 -0.99
N PHE A 152 -9.06 -13.33 -0.34
CA PHE A 152 -8.48 -12.85 0.91
C PHE A 152 -7.39 -11.78 0.70
N THR A 153 -6.71 -11.75 -0.45
CA THR A 153 -5.76 -10.69 -0.79
C THR A 153 -6.52 -9.40 -1.12
N GLY A 154 -6.25 -8.33 -0.38
CA GLY A 154 -6.99 -7.07 -0.49
C GLY A 154 -8.34 -7.09 0.24
N SER A 155 -8.57 -8.06 1.14
CA SER A 155 -9.79 -8.11 1.96
C SER A 155 -9.72 -7.21 3.20
N GLU A 156 -8.62 -6.56 3.45
CA GLU A 156 -8.38 -5.67 4.59
C GLU A 156 -8.74 -6.33 5.94
N GLY A 157 -8.48 -7.65 6.07
CA GLY A 157 -8.80 -8.44 7.26
C GLY A 157 -10.27 -8.69 7.53
N THR A 158 -11.18 -8.19 6.68
CA THR A 158 -12.63 -8.27 6.91
C THR A 158 -13.21 -9.68 6.77
N LEU A 159 -12.52 -10.58 6.06
CA LEU A 159 -12.97 -11.95 5.79
C LEU A 159 -12.28 -13.01 6.64
N GLY A 160 -11.15 -12.68 7.25
CA GLY A 160 -10.38 -13.57 8.11
C GLY A 160 -8.97 -13.06 8.34
N MET A 161 -8.25 -13.66 9.29
CA MET A 161 -6.90 -13.28 9.69
C MET A 161 -5.87 -14.13 8.93
N ILE A 162 -5.03 -13.49 8.11
CA ILE A 162 -3.96 -14.14 7.37
C ILE A 162 -2.80 -14.43 8.32
N THR A 163 -2.39 -15.69 8.43
CA THR A 163 -1.36 -16.14 9.39
C THR A 163 -0.13 -16.75 8.72
N GLU A 164 -0.27 -17.26 7.49
CA GLU A 164 0.87 -17.73 6.69
C GLU A 164 0.69 -17.32 5.24
N ILE A 165 1.77 -16.92 4.61
CA ILE A 165 1.78 -16.44 3.23
C ILE A 165 2.85 -17.18 2.43
N THR A 166 2.45 -17.86 1.36
CA THR A 166 3.40 -18.42 0.40
C THR A 166 3.53 -17.47 -0.78
N LEU A 167 4.73 -16.98 -1.01
CA LEU A 167 5.03 -15.98 -2.03
C LEU A 167 5.72 -16.62 -3.26
N LYS A 168 5.46 -16.04 -4.43
CA LYS A 168 6.39 -16.11 -5.56
C LYS A 168 7.54 -15.14 -5.30
N LEU A 169 8.68 -15.43 -5.92
CA LEU A 169 9.83 -14.55 -5.90
C LEU A 169 10.29 -14.31 -7.33
N ALA A 170 10.84 -13.12 -7.59
CA ALA A 170 11.46 -12.76 -8.84
C ALA A 170 12.98 -12.95 -8.77
N PRO A 171 13.67 -13.26 -9.89
CA PRO A 171 15.10 -13.17 -9.96
C PRO A 171 15.58 -11.74 -9.71
N ILE A 172 16.63 -11.58 -8.91
CA ILE A 172 17.30 -10.28 -8.77
C ILE A 172 17.84 -9.88 -10.15
N PRO A 173 17.53 -8.68 -10.67
CA PRO A 173 18.02 -8.24 -11.96
C PRO A 173 19.55 -8.15 -11.97
N GLU A 174 20.17 -8.52 -13.08
CA GLU A 174 21.64 -8.51 -13.26
C GLU A 174 22.19 -7.09 -13.16
N HIS A 175 21.49 -6.15 -13.78
CA HIS A 175 21.84 -4.73 -13.80
C HIS A 175 20.60 -3.86 -13.54
N GLU A 176 20.84 -2.70 -12.94
CA GLU A 176 19.86 -1.62 -12.82
C GLU A 176 20.49 -0.31 -13.29
N ASN A 177 19.65 0.59 -13.80
CA ASN A 177 20.03 1.95 -14.13
C ASN A 177 18.90 2.92 -13.78
N VAL A 178 19.24 4.10 -13.30
CA VAL A 178 18.29 5.17 -12.97
C VAL A 178 18.62 6.38 -13.82
N ALA A 179 17.58 6.97 -14.41
CA ALA A 179 17.68 8.17 -15.22
C ALA A 179 16.59 9.17 -14.85
N VAL A 180 16.88 10.43 -15.06
CA VAL A 180 15.97 11.55 -14.81
C VAL A 180 15.80 12.34 -16.10
N ALA A 181 14.56 12.75 -16.39
CA ALA A 181 14.25 13.68 -17.49
C ALA A 181 13.23 14.71 -17.01
N THR A 182 13.44 15.98 -17.34
CA THR A 182 12.51 17.07 -17.06
C THR A 182 11.61 17.36 -18.25
N PHE A 183 10.41 17.92 -17.99
CA PHE A 183 9.42 18.22 -19.03
C PHE A 183 8.86 19.62 -18.88
N PRO A 184 8.38 20.24 -20.00
CA PRO A 184 7.75 21.56 -19.95
C PRO A 184 6.43 21.56 -19.16
N SER A 185 5.69 20.43 -19.16
CA SER A 185 4.45 20.29 -18.42
C SER A 185 4.25 18.85 -17.93
N VAL A 186 3.44 18.69 -16.90
CA VAL A 186 2.98 17.38 -16.43
C VAL A 186 2.30 16.59 -17.57
N LYS A 187 1.51 17.25 -18.40
CA LYS A 187 0.83 16.62 -19.54
C LYS A 187 1.82 15.99 -20.54
N ASP A 188 2.93 16.66 -20.84
CA ASP A 188 3.94 16.14 -21.75
C ASP A 188 4.65 14.92 -21.14
N ALA A 189 4.99 15.00 -19.86
CA ALA A 189 5.57 13.90 -19.09
C ALA A 189 4.66 12.65 -19.12
N VAL A 190 3.38 12.81 -18.77
CA VAL A 190 2.39 11.73 -18.74
C VAL A 190 2.13 11.15 -20.13
N THR A 191 2.10 12.00 -21.17
CA THR A 191 1.98 11.57 -22.56
C THR A 191 3.17 10.70 -22.96
N CYS A 192 4.38 11.07 -22.53
CA CYS A 192 5.58 10.27 -22.75
C CYS A 192 5.45 8.88 -22.12
N VAL A 193 5.09 8.80 -20.83
CA VAL A 193 4.93 7.52 -20.12
C VAL A 193 3.86 6.65 -20.76
N SER A 194 2.70 7.21 -21.12
CA SER A 194 1.65 6.47 -21.82
C SER A 194 2.18 5.82 -23.11
N LYS A 195 3.04 6.52 -23.86
CA LYS A 195 3.68 5.99 -25.08
C LYS A 195 4.72 4.91 -24.77
N VAL A 196 5.50 5.06 -23.69
CA VAL A 196 6.46 4.05 -23.22
C VAL A 196 5.74 2.73 -22.97
N ILE A 197 4.67 2.78 -22.18
CA ILE A 197 3.91 1.57 -21.81
C ILE A 197 3.20 0.97 -23.02
N ARG A 198 2.52 1.79 -23.84
CA ARG A 198 1.80 1.31 -25.05
C ARG A 198 2.72 0.68 -26.09
N GLN A 199 4.00 1.04 -26.12
CA GLN A 199 4.99 0.42 -26.99
C GLN A 199 5.63 -0.85 -26.38
N GLY A 200 5.20 -1.27 -25.21
CA GLY A 200 5.72 -2.45 -24.52
C GLY A 200 7.20 -2.30 -24.13
N ILE A 201 7.65 -1.07 -23.83
CA ILE A 201 9.01 -0.84 -23.33
C ILE A 201 9.04 -1.22 -21.86
N LEU A 202 9.94 -2.12 -21.49
CA LEU A 202 10.01 -2.65 -20.14
C LEU A 202 10.83 -1.72 -19.22
N VAL A 203 10.16 -0.80 -18.55
CA VAL A 203 10.74 -0.05 -17.44
C VAL A 203 10.50 -0.80 -16.13
N ALA A 204 11.46 -0.75 -15.21
CA ALA A 204 11.29 -1.34 -13.87
C ALA A 204 10.38 -0.48 -13.00
N ALA A 205 10.51 0.84 -13.11
CA ALA A 205 9.63 1.82 -12.50
C ALA A 205 9.68 3.12 -13.30
N VAL A 206 8.61 3.90 -13.23
CA VAL A 206 8.56 5.29 -13.74
C VAL A 206 7.67 6.13 -12.84
N GLU A 207 8.26 7.22 -12.33
CA GLU A 207 7.63 8.08 -11.33
C GLU A 207 7.65 9.53 -11.79
N LEU A 208 6.54 10.23 -11.58
CA LEU A 208 6.41 11.65 -11.88
C LEU A 208 6.38 12.45 -10.56
N MET A 209 7.17 13.49 -10.53
CA MET A 209 7.08 14.55 -9.52
C MET A 209 6.80 15.87 -10.22
N ASP A 210 5.81 16.62 -9.74
CA ASP A 210 5.49 17.94 -10.26
C ASP A 210 6.46 19.03 -9.73
N GLU A 211 6.33 20.24 -10.22
CA GLU A 211 7.15 21.37 -9.82
C GLU A 211 7.03 21.72 -8.33
N VAL A 212 5.85 21.50 -7.75
CA VAL A 212 5.60 21.79 -6.31
C VAL A 212 6.36 20.79 -5.46
N GLN A 213 6.28 19.50 -5.81
CA GLN A 213 6.99 18.42 -5.12
C GLN A 213 8.52 18.60 -5.25
N MET A 214 9.01 19.00 -6.42
CA MET A 214 10.44 19.29 -6.62
C MET A 214 10.91 20.46 -5.72
N GLY A 215 10.08 21.50 -5.57
CA GLY A 215 10.35 22.60 -4.64
C GLY A 215 10.33 22.16 -3.17
N VAL A 216 9.39 21.28 -2.79
CA VAL A 216 9.37 20.68 -1.43
C VAL A 216 10.65 19.90 -1.17
N LEU A 217 11.09 19.10 -2.12
CA LEU A 217 12.32 18.31 -2.03
C LEU A 217 13.55 19.20 -1.82
N ASN A 218 13.69 20.28 -2.60
CA ASN A 218 14.80 21.24 -2.47
C ASN A 218 14.84 21.87 -1.07
N ARG A 219 13.68 22.27 -0.53
CA ARG A 219 13.59 22.86 0.82
C ARG A 219 13.97 21.89 1.94
N ASN A 220 13.92 20.58 1.67
CA ASN A 220 14.35 19.52 2.60
C ASN A 220 15.75 18.96 2.30
N GLY A 221 16.60 19.70 1.60
CA GLY A 221 17.98 19.32 1.34
C GLY A 221 18.19 18.46 0.10
N GLY A 222 17.18 18.32 -0.76
CA GLY A 222 17.30 17.83 -2.13
C GLY A 222 17.66 16.36 -2.32
N ALA A 223 17.42 15.49 -1.32
CA ALA A 223 17.86 14.09 -1.36
C ALA A 223 19.36 13.94 -1.71
N GLY A 224 20.19 13.98 -0.70
CA GLY A 224 21.65 13.89 -0.84
C GLY A 224 22.34 15.23 -1.21
N GLY A 225 21.68 16.37 -0.99
CA GLY A 225 22.25 17.70 -1.19
C GLY A 225 22.17 18.21 -2.64
N ARG A 226 21.43 17.52 -3.51
CA ARG A 226 21.20 17.93 -4.89
C ARG A 226 20.19 19.09 -4.94
N ILE A 227 20.44 20.07 -5.79
CA ILE A 227 19.46 21.09 -6.16
C ILE A 227 18.77 20.66 -7.43
N TRP A 228 17.47 20.47 -7.36
CA TRP A 228 16.62 20.04 -8.48
C TRP A 228 16.02 21.24 -9.20
N GLN A 229 15.81 21.11 -10.50
CA GLN A 229 14.96 22.06 -11.23
C GLN A 229 13.51 21.89 -10.76
N GLU A 230 12.83 22.99 -10.45
CA GLU A 230 11.42 22.96 -10.02
C GLU A 230 10.48 22.94 -11.23
N VAL A 231 10.54 21.84 -11.97
CA VAL A 231 9.72 21.54 -13.15
C VAL A 231 9.28 20.07 -13.12
N PRO A 232 8.22 19.70 -13.85
CA PRO A 232 7.78 18.31 -13.94
C PRO A 232 8.93 17.38 -14.32
N THR A 233 9.18 16.38 -13.49
CA THR A 233 10.35 15.49 -13.58
C THR A 233 9.92 14.03 -13.56
N LEU A 234 10.36 13.26 -14.55
CA LEU A 234 10.24 11.80 -14.58
C LEU A 234 11.53 11.16 -14.09
N LEU A 235 11.38 10.21 -13.16
CA LEU A 235 12.44 9.30 -12.75
C LEU A 235 12.15 7.94 -13.36
N PHE A 236 13.10 7.42 -14.13
CA PHE A 236 13.02 6.10 -14.74
C PHE A 236 13.98 5.14 -14.05
N LYS A 237 13.51 3.92 -13.78
CA LYS A 237 14.37 2.80 -13.40
C LYS A 237 14.30 1.74 -14.50
N PHE A 238 15.45 1.30 -14.96
CA PHE A 238 15.62 0.20 -15.90
C PHE A 238 16.28 -0.97 -15.19
N SER A 239 15.85 -2.19 -15.46
CA SER A 239 16.47 -3.39 -14.89
C SER A 239 16.40 -4.58 -15.86
N GLY A 240 17.46 -5.38 -15.90
CA GLY A 240 17.57 -6.54 -16.78
C GLY A 240 19.01 -6.87 -17.15
N SER A 241 19.26 -7.44 -18.33
CA SER A 241 20.61 -7.57 -18.88
C SER A 241 21.10 -6.23 -19.46
N THR A 242 22.41 -6.07 -19.60
CA THR A 242 23.04 -4.87 -20.18
C THR A 242 22.47 -4.51 -21.55
N GLU A 243 22.25 -5.53 -22.40
CA GLU A 243 21.72 -5.36 -23.75
C GLU A 243 20.27 -4.89 -23.74
N SER A 244 19.42 -5.51 -22.91
CA SER A 244 18.00 -5.14 -22.81
C SER A 244 17.84 -3.71 -22.28
N ILE A 245 18.55 -3.35 -21.21
CA ILE A 245 18.56 -2.00 -20.65
C ILE A 245 18.99 -0.98 -21.69
N SER A 246 20.10 -1.23 -22.42
CA SER A 246 20.61 -0.31 -23.44
C SER A 246 19.61 -0.10 -24.57
N ALA A 247 18.89 -1.16 -24.98
CA ALA A 247 17.87 -1.07 -26.01
C ALA A 247 16.65 -0.27 -25.56
N ASP A 248 16.16 -0.53 -24.33
CA ASP A 248 14.99 0.15 -23.78
C ASP A 248 15.28 1.63 -23.48
N ILE A 249 16.45 1.97 -22.95
CA ILE A 249 16.89 3.35 -22.74
C ILE A 249 16.81 4.13 -24.07
N LYS A 250 17.43 3.62 -25.17
CA LYS A 250 17.40 4.29 -26.47
C LYS A 250 15.99 4.53 -27.02
N ARG A 251 15.05 3.61 -26.71
CA ARG A 251 13.66 3.75 -27.13
C ARG A 251 12.96 4.83 -26.31
N VAL A 252 13.18 4.86 -24.99
CA VAL A 252 12.59 5.85 -24.10
C VAL A 252 13.16 7.24 -24.37
N GLU A 253 14.49 7.40 -24.57
CA GLU A 253 15.13 8.67 -24.94
C GLU A 253 14.47 9.31 -26.17
N LYS A 254 14.19 8.51 -27.19
CA LYS A 254 13.50 9.00 -28.40
C LYS A 254 12.09 9.51 -28.11
N LEU A 255 11.38 8.86 -27.18
CA LEU A 255 10.06 9.30 -26.77
C LEU A 255 10.13 10.56 -25.91
N VAL A 256 11.07 10.64 -24.98
CA VAL A 256 11.31 11.82 -24.13
C VAL A 256 11.60 13.04 -25.01
N ALA A 257 12.54 12.93 -25.95
CA ALA A 257 12.88 14.01 -26.87
C ALA A 257 11.68 14.42 -27.76
N LYS A 258 10.87 13.45 -28.21
CA LYS A 258 9.67 13.73 -29.02
C LYS A 258 8.59 14.48 -28.26
N GLU A 259 8.45 14.24 -26.96
CA GLU A 259 7.48 14.91 -26.09
C GLU A 259 8.07 16.16 -25.42
N GLY A 260 9.21 16.67 -25.89
CA GLY A 260 9.82 17.91 -25.42
C GLY A 260 10.56 17.80 -24.07
N GLY A 261 10.85 16.58 -23.63
CA GLY A 261 11.65 16.36 -22.42
C GLY A 261 13.14 16.66 -22.64
N SER A 262 13.87 16.86 -21.53
CA SER A 262 15.32 17.04 -21.54
C SER A 262 16.05 15.76 -21.95
N GLU A 263 17.36 15.87 -22.24
CA GLU A 263 18.23 14.71 -22.29
C GLU A 263 18.22 13.99 -20.93
N PHE A 264 18.42 12.66 -20.96
CA PHE A 264 18.53 11.88 -19.75
C PHE A 264 19.79 12.24 -18.96
N GLU A 265 19.59 12.46 -17.67
CA GLU A 265 20.67 12.46 -16.70
C GLU A 265 20.71 11.10 -16.01
N PHE A 266 21.79 10.34 -16.27
CA PHE A 266 21.99 9.01 -15.72
C PHE A 266 22.80 9.04 -14.43
N ALA A 267 22.41 8.20 -13.48
CA ALA A 267 23.27 7.88 -12.35
C ALA A 267 24.54 7.16 -12.83
N GLN A 268 25.69 7.66 -12.43
CA GLN A 268 27.00 7.11 -12.78
C GLN A 268 27.49 6.04 -11.79
N THR A 269 26.95 6.05 -10.60
CA THR A 269 27.34 5.15 -9.49
C THR A 269 26.11 4.59 -8.79
N LYS A 270 26.30 3.46 -8.06
CA LYS A 270 25.23 2.91 -7.20
C LYS A 270 24.76 3.91 -6.13
N ALA A 271 25.67 4.74 -5.61
CA ALA A 271 25.32 5.78 -4.65
C ALA A 271 24.42 6.85 -5.30
N GLU A 272 24.72 7.30 -6.51
CA GLU A 272 23.87 8.23 -7.26
C GLU A 272 22.52 7.62 -7.62
N MET A 273 22.47 6.35 -8.05
CA MET A 273 21.21 5.64 -8.26
C MET A 273 20.34 5.66 -7.01
N HIS A 274 20.94 5.38 -5.86
CA HIS A 274 20.24 5.42 -4.58
C HIS A 274 19.73 6.83 -4.27
N ASN A 275 20.56 7.85 -4.43
CA ASN A 275 20.20 9.25 -4.16
C ASN A 275 19.10 9.78 -5.10
N LEU A 276 19.19 9.49 -6.40
CA LEU A 276 18.14 9.86 -7.35
C LEU A 276 16.82 9.19 -7.02
N TRP A 277 16.84 7.91 -6.62
CA TRP A 277 15.62 7.19 -6.28
C TRP A 277 15.09 7.56 -4.88
N ALA A 278 15.99 7.95 -3.95
CA ALA A 278 15.64 8.46 -2.63
C ALA A 278 14.77 9.72 -2.74
N ALA A 279 15.03 10.59 -3.70
CA ALA A 279 14.20 11.78 -3.97
C ALA A 279 12.70 11.41 -4.05
N ARG A 280 12.37 10.31 -4.72
CA ARG A 280 11.00 9.84 -4.82
C ARG A 280 10.50 9.21 -3.52
N LYS A 281 11.30 8.35 -2.88
CA LYS A 281 10.93 7.67 -1.63
C LYS A 281 10.75 8.62 -0.46
N GLU A 282 11.55 9.68 -0.41
CA GLU A 282 11.53 10.68 0.66
C GLU A 282 10.48 11.78 0.42
N SER A 283 9.81 11.80 -0.72
CA SER A 283 8.90 12.88 -1.11
C SER A 283 7.76 13.12 -0.11
N VAL A 284 7.15 12.06 0.42
CA VAL A 284 6.10 12.17 1.45
C VAL A 284 6.66 12.68 2.77
N TRP A 285 7.82 12.18 3.19
CA TRP A 285 8.48 12.62 4.43
C TRP A 285 8.94 14.07 4.33
N ALA A 286 9.42 14.48 3.15
CA ALA A 286 9.77 15.87 2.88
C ALA A 286 8.55 16.81 3.00
N MET A 287 7.38 16.39 2.56
CA MET A 287 6.14 17.13 2.76
C MET A 287 5.73 17.16 4.23
N LEU A 288 5.76 16.04 4.92
CA LEU A 288 5.42 15.95 6.34
C LEU A 288 6.35 16.85 7.21
N ALA A 289 7.64 16.91 6.88
CA ALA A 289 8.60 17.75 7.57
C ALA A 289 8.30 19.27 7.42
N GLN A 290 7.60 19.66 6.36
CA GLN A 290 7.18 21.06 6.15
C GLN A 290 5.75 21.34 6.62
N ARG A 291 5.09 20.36 7.22
CA ARG A 291 3.73 20.49 7.69
C ARG A 291 3.65 21.55 8.80
N PRO A 292 2.82 22.60 8.64
CA PRO A 292 2.59 23.58 9.69
C PRO A 292 2.03 22.91 10.96
N GLU A 293 2.44 23.40 12.11
CA GLU A 293 1.93 22.91 13.40
C GLU A 293 0.40 23.01 13.45
N GLY A 294 -0.24 21.98 13.97
CA GLY A 294 -1.70 21.90 14.07
C GLY A 294 -2.42 21.54 12.77
N THR A 295 -1.71 21.27 11.66
CA THR A 295 -2.32 20.81 10.42
C THR A 295 -2.24 19.28 10.29
N GLN A 296 -3.13 18.71 9.48
CA GLN A 296 -3.10 17.31 9.04
C GLN A 296 -2.82 17.23 7.55
N LEU A 297 -2.31 16.07 7.10
CA LEU A 297 -2.11 15.74 5.71
C LEU A 297 -3.19 14.75 5.27
N TRP A 298 -3.92 15.06 4.20
CA TRP A 298 -4.78 14.10 3.51
C TRP A 298 -4.05 13.60 2.26
N SER A 299 -3.72 12.32 2.22
CA SER A 299 -3.20 11.68 1.02
C SER A 299 -4.33 11.01 0.25
N THR A 300 -4.47 11.36 -1.03
CA THR A 300 -5.40 10.68 -1.94
C THR A 300 -4.72 9.46 -2.57
N ASP A 301 -5.53 8.58 -3.16
CA ASP A 301 -5.05 7.34 -3.77
C ASP A 301 -6.10 6.85 -4.76
N VAL A 302 -6.09 7.40 -5.95
CA VAL A 302 -6.97 7.00 -7.04
C VAL A 302 -6.16 6.46 -8.21
N ALA A 303 -6.73 5.54 -8.98
CA ALA A 303 -6.10 5.08 -10.20
C ALA A 303 -7.08 5.11 -11.37
N VAL A 304 -6.54 5.28 -12.58
CA VAL A 304 -7.32 5.34 -13.82
C VAL A 304 -6.70 4.43 -14.88
N PRO A 305 -7.49 4.00 -15.88
CA PRO A 305 -6.95 3.29 -17.02
C PRO A 305 -5.81 4.07 -17.69
N LEU A 306 -4.75 3.38 -18.10
CA LEU A 306 -3.56 3.98 -18.74
C LEU A 306 -3.91 4.83 -19.98
N SER A 307 -5.05 4.57 -20.63
CA SER A 307 -5.56 5.37 -21.75
C SER A 307 -6.02 6.77 -21.33
N LYS A 308 -6.35 6.97 -20.06
CA LYS A 308 -6.85 8.22 -19.46
C LYS A 308 -5.77 9.01 -18.72
N LEU A 309 -4.58 8.45 -18.58
CA LEU A 309 -3.44 9.08 -17.91
C LEU A 309 -3.17 10.54 -18.34
N PRO A 310 -3.20 10.90 -19.63
CA PRO A 310 -2.93 12.27 -20.06
C PRO A 310 -3.92 13.33 -19.52
N GLU A 311 -4.99 12.89 -18.93
CA GLU A 311 -6.05 13.75 -18.36
C GLU A 311 -5.84 14.00 -16.86
N ILE A 312 -4.83 13.38 -16.22
CA ILE A 312 -4.60 13.35 -14.76
C ILE A 312 -3.12 13.53 -14.41
N ILE A 313 -2.85 13.97 -13.18
CA ILE A 313 -1.51 14.28 -12.64
C ILE A 313 -1.16 13.31 -11.51
N GLY A 314 -0.01 12.56 -11.58
CA GLY A 314 0.44 11.71 -10.46
C GLY A 314 1.41 10.58 -10.82
N HIS A 315 1.39 9.45 -10.09
CA HIS A 315 2.15 8.21 -10.39
C HIS A 315 1.74 7.62 -11.71
N VAL A 316 2.60 7.76 -12.69
CA VAL A 316 2.20 7.61 -14.08
C VAL A 316 2.51 6.23 -14.67
N GLY A 317 3.21 5.36 -13.92
CA GLY A 317 3.63 4.06 -14.46
C GLY A 317 2.50 3.05 -14.57
N ASP A 318 1.59 3.04 -13.62
CA ASP A 318 0.46 2.09 -13.52
C ASP A 318 -0.91 2.77 -13.47
N GLY A 319 -0.95 4.10 -13.58
CA GLY A 319 -2.19 4.88 -13.56
C GLY A 319 -2.63 5.31 -12.17
N ASN A 320 -1.90 4.95 -11.14
CA ASN A 320 -2.16 5.38 -9.76
C ASN A 320 -1.50 6.73 -9.46
N PHE A 321 -2.15 7.57 -8.68
CA PHE A 321 -1.58 8.84 -8.24
C PHE A 321 -2.05 9.26 -6.85
N HIS A 322 -1.15 9.95 -6.16
CA HIS A 322 -1.38 10.50 -4.84
C HIS A 322 -1.26 12.01 -4.89
N GLN A 323 -2.20 12.70 -4.27
CA GLN A 323 -2.11 14.12 -3.98
C GLN A 323 -2.16 14.31 -2.48
N ALA A 324 -1.23 15.07 -1.95
CA ALA A 324 -1.16 15.37 -0.53
C ALA A 324 -1.69 16.79 -0.29
N VAL A 325 -2.75 16.90 0.51
CA VAL A 325 -3.38 18.18 0.86
C VAL A 325 -3.24 18.42 2.35
N MET A 326 -2.61 19.54 2.73
CA MET A 326 -2.48 19.95 4.13
C MET A 326 -3.66 20.83 4.52
N TYR A 327 -4.23 20.60 5.69
CA TYR A 327 -5.37 21.38 6.20
C TYR A 327 -5.36 21.44 7.73
N ASN A 328 -6.01 22.46 8.29
CA ASN A 328 -6.25 22.54 9.73
C ASN A 328 -7.53 21.79 10.09
N PRO A 329 -7.48 20.69 10.85
CA PRO A 329 -8.66 19.90 11.21
C PRO A 329 -9.64 20.66 12.13
N ASN A 330 -9.19 21.75 12.78
CA ASN A 330 -10.02 22.60 13.61
C ASN A 330 -10.72 23.73 12.81
N ASP A 331 -10.41 23.87 11.53
CA ASP A 331 -11.07 24.83 10.62
C ASP A 331 -12.11 24.10 9.76
N ALA A 332 -13.36 24.20 10.12
CA ALA A 332 -14.46 23.54 9.43
C ALA A 332 -14.54 23.91 7.92
N SER A 333 -14.12 25.11 7.54
CA SER A 333 -14.08 25.54 6.14
C SER A 333 -13.02 24.79 5.35
N GLN A 334 -11.80 24.67 5.90
CA GLN A 334 -10.74 23.89 5.28
C GLN A 334 -11.10 22.41 5.19
N VAL A 335 -11.64 21.84 6.26
CA VAL A 335 -12.11 20.43 6.27
C VAL A 335 -13.13 20.21 5.15
N ALA A 336 -14.15 21.07 5.04
CA ALA A 336 -15.18 20.94 4.00
C ALA A 336 -14.59 21.10 2.59
N ALA A 337 -13.64 22.03 2.41
CA ALA A 337 -12.99 22.24 1.12
C ALA A 337 -12.15 21.03 0.69
N VAL A 338 -11.36 20.44 1.59
CA VAL A 338 -10.54 19.24 1.31
C VAL A 338 -11.45 18.05 1.02
N GLN A 339 -12.49 17.82 1.82
CA GLN A 339 -13.45 16.74 1.57
C GLN A 339 -14.15 16.90 0.21
N GLY A 340 -14.50 18.14 -0.18
CA GLY A 340 -15.05 18.45 -1.49
C GLY A 340 -14.07 18.09 -2.60
N CYS A 341 -12.83 18.59 -2.52
CA CYS A 341 -11.78 18.32 -3.50
C CYS A 341 -11.50 16.82 -3.68
N VAL A 342 -11.38 16.07 -2.57
CA VAL A 342 -11.16 14.61 -2.61
C VAL A 342 -12.35 13.90 -3.27
N ARG A 343 -13.58 14.30 -2.96
CA ARG A 343 -14.79 13.74 -3.56
C ARG A 343 -14.84 13.99 -5.07
N ASP A 344 -14.55 15.21 -5.50
CA ASP A 344 -14.53 15.57 -6.92
C ASP A 344 -13.46 14.78 -7.69
N MET A 345 -12.29 14.57 -7.05
CA MET A 345 -11.21 13.75 -7.63
C MET A 345 -11.64 12.30 -7.80
N VAL A 346 -12.24 11.70 -6.77
CA VAL A 346 -12.76 10.32 -6.80
C VAL A 346 -13.84 10.19 -7.88
N HIS A 347 -14.80 11.12 -7.90
CA HIS A 347 -15.88 11.13 -8.91
C HIS A 347 -15.30 11.15 -10.33
N ARG A 348 -14.33 12.03 -10.62
CA ARG A 348 -13.67 12.08 -11.92
C ARG A 348 -12.90 10.79 -12.25
N ALA A 349 -12.25 10.16 -11.27
CA ALA A 349 -11.58 8.88 -11.49
C ALA A 349 -12.58 7.78 -11.86
N VAL A 350 -13.72 7.69 -11.17
CA VAL A 350 -14.80 6.73 -11.46
C VAL A 350 -15.43 7.00 -12.84
N GLU A 351 -15.70 8.25 -13.21
CA GLU A 351 -16.19 8.63 -14.55
C GLU A 351 -15.23 8.18 -15.67
N MET A 352 -13.93 8.11 -15.37
CA MET A 352 -12.89 7.64 -16.29
C MET A 352 -12.69 6.11 -16.24
N GLU A 353 -13.61 5.36 -15.64
CA GLU A 353 -13.49 3.90 -15.42
C GLU A 353 -12.31 3.52 -14.51
N GLY A 354 -11.94 4.42 -13.61
CA GLY A 354 -10.88 4.23 -12.61
C GLY A 354 -11.39 3.68 -11.30
N THR A 355 -10.56 3.74 -10.27
CA THR A 355 -10.85 3.25 -8.92
C THR A 355 -10.58 4.30 -7.85
N VAL A 356 -11.32 4.20 -6.76
CA VAL A 356 -11.20 5.08 -5.58
C VAL A 356 -9.96 4.80 -4.74
N SER A 357 -9.32 3.65 -4.93
CA SER A 357 -8.10 3.28 -4.23
C SER A 357 -7.21 2.40 -5.11
N GLY A 358 -6.00 2.88 -5.39
CA GLY A 358 -4.99 2.13 -6.13
C GLY A 358 -4.25 1.12 -5.24
N GLU A 359 -3.82 1.55 -4.04
CA GLU A 359 -2.98 0.71 -3.16
C GLU A 359 -3.22 0.87 -1.66
N HIS A 360 -3.82 2.00 -1.19
CA HIS A 360 -3.99 2.28 0.24
C HIS A 360 -5.17 1.52 0.87
N GLY A 361 -6.05 0.91 0.06
CA GLY A 361 -7.28 0.29 0.50
C GLY A 361 -8.43 1.30 0.68
N ILE A 362 -9.60 0.77 0.98
CA ILE A 362 -10.84 1.53 1.10
C ILE A 362 -10.95 2.19 2.47
N GLY A 363 -10.62 1.42 3.39
CA GLY A 363 -10.69 1.87 4.69
C GLY A 363 -12.07 2.50 5.08
N LEU A 364 -12.26 3.24 6.27
CA LEU A 364 -13.48 3.99 6.66
C LEU A 364 -13.69 5.17 5.74
N GLY A 365 -12.63 5.81 5.33
CA GLY A 365 -12.68 7.08 4.62
C GLY A 365 -13.27 7.00 3.22
N LYS A 366 -13.14 5.86 2.53
CA LYS A 366 -13.53 5.71 1.11
C LYS A 366 -14.77 4.83 0.88
N LYS A 367 -15.47 4.40 1.93
CA LYS A 367 -16.64 3.51 1.81
C LYS A 367 -17.75 4.05 0.92
N ALA A 368 -18.09 5.32 1.07
CA ALA A 368 -19.13 5.95 0.24
C ALA A 368 -18.71 5.96 -1.24
N CYS A 369 -17.42 6.21 -1.50
CA CYS A 369 -16.87 6.23 -2.85
C CYS A 369 -16.85 4.83 -3.48
N LEU A 370 -16.64 3.77 -2.68
CA LEU A 370 -16.69 2.39 -3.17
C LEU A 370 -18.09 2.01 -3.69
N VAL A 371 -19.14 2.54 -3.07
CA VAL A 371 -20.52 2.34 -3.54
C VAL A 371 -20.74 3.03 -4.89
N GLU A 372 -20.14 4.21 -5.08
CA GLU A 372 -20.18 4.94 -6.35
C GLU A 372 -19.46 4.16 -7.47
N GLU A 373 -18.30 3.58 -7.18
CA GLU A 373 -17.50 2.80 -8.14
C GLU A 373 -18.18 1.49 -8.54
N LEU A 374 -18.65 0.71 -7.58
CA LEU A 374 -19.06 -0.68 -7.79
C LEU A 374 -20.57 -0.90 -7.90
N GLY A 375 -21.37 0.04 -7.41
CA GLY A 375 -22.82 -0.10 -7.34
C GLY A 375 -23.31 -0.98 -6.18
N LEU A 376 -24.60 -0.85 -5.88
CA LEU A 376 -25.21 -1.51 -4.71
C LEU A 376 -25.26 -3.04 -4.83
N GLU A 377 -25.41 -3.58 -6.02
CA GLU A 377 -25.49 -5.01 -6.29
C GLU A 377 -24.15 -5.71 -5.99
N THR A 378 -23.05 -5.12 -6.44
CA THR A 378 -21.69 -5.64 -6.13
C THR A 378 -21.41 -5.58 -4.63
N ILE A 379 -21.77 -4.48 -4.00
CA ILE A 379 -21.64 -4.33 -2.54
C ILE A 379 -22.51 -5.38 -1.80
N ALA A 380 -23.71 -5.71 -2.31
CA ALA A 380 -24.55 -6.74 -1.72
C ALA A 380 -23.90 -8.13 -1.78
N VAL A 381 -23.16 -8.45 -2.85
CA VAL A 381 -22.37 -9.69 -2.95
C VAL A 381 -21.24 -9.69 -1.92
N MET A 382 -20.47 -8.59 -1.80
CA MET A 382 -19.40 -8.46 -0.80
C MET A 382 -19.95 -8.66 0.62
N ARG A 383 -21.08 -8.05 0.95
CA ARG A 383 -21.78 -8.24 2.24
C ARG A 383 -22.21 -9.68 2.48
N THR A 384 -22.67 -10.37 1.45
CA THR A 384 -23.05 -11.78 1.53
C THR A 384 -21.86 -12.67 1.85
N LEU A 385 -20.71 -12.44 1.20
CA LEU A 385 -19.46 -13.12 1.50
C LEU A 385 -19.02 -12.86 2.97
N LYS A 386 -19.04 -11.62 3.41
CA LYS A 386 -18.73 -11.25 4.80
C LYS A 386 -19.60 -12.01 5.78
N ARG A 387 -20.92 -11.98 5.62
CA ARG A 387 -21.87 -12.67 6.51
C ARG A 387 -21.72 -14.19 6.52
N SER A 388 -21.32 -14.77 5.38
CA SER A 388 -21.09 -16.23 5.26
C SER A 388 -19.85 -16.67 6.01
N LEU A 389 -18.81 -15.84 6.08
CA LEU A 389 -17.54 -16.12 6.75
C LEU A 389 -17.50 -15.64 8.20
N ASP A 390 -18.34 -14.66 8.54
CA ASP A 390 -18.47 -14.07 9.87
C ASP A 390 -19.95 -13.84 10.19
N PRO A 391 -20.71 -14.90 10.53
CA PRO A 391 -22.16 -14.85 10.74
C PRO A 391 -22.59 -14.13 12.02
N ARG A 392 -21.66 -13.87 12.94
CA ARG A 392 -21.95 -13.08 14.16
C ARG A 392 -21.98 -11.59 13.93
N TYR A 393 -21.57 -11.19 12.75
CA TYR A 393 -21.73 -9.84 12.28
C TYR A 393 -23.21 -9.51 12.09
N ASP A 394 -23.92 -9.23 13.19
CA ASP A 394 -25.34 -8.91 13.18
C ASP A 394 -25.56 -7.42 12.90
N SER A 395 -26.38 -7.15 11.87
CA SER A 395 -26.83 -5.82 11.45
C SER A 395 -27.60 -5.03 12.53
N ASN A 396 -27.89 -5.65 13.69
CA ASN A 396 -28.59 -5.04 14.83
C ASN A 396 -27.67 -4.46 15.91
N GLN A 397 -26.36 -4.58 15.77
CA GLN A 397 -25.45 -3.84 16.63
C GLN A 397 -25.51 -2.35 16.26
N PRO A 398 -25.50 -1.40 17.21
CA PRO A 398 -25.58 0.04 16.95
C PRO A 398 -24.44 0.57 16.05
N TRP A 399 -23.47 -0.26 15.74
CA TRP A 399 -22.32 -0.08 14.84
C TRP A 399 -22.56 -0.68 13.46
N GLY A 400 -23.83 -0.77 13.01
CA GLY A 400 -24.24 -1.41 11.76
C GLY A 400 -23.37 -1.03 10.56
N LEU A 401 -22.94 -2.06 9.82
CA LEU A 401 -22.39 -2.10 8.44
C LEU A 401 -21.33 -1.06 8.05
N GLU A 402 -21.20 0.03 8.77
CA GLU A 402 -20.38 1.18 8.43
C GLU A 402 -18.96 1.14 9.00
N LEU A 403 -18.68 0.33 10.01
CA LEU A 403 -17.44 0.40 10.77
C LEU A 403 -16.41 -0.70 10.50
N GLU A 404 -16.74 -1.78 9.82
CA GLU A 404 -16.00 -3.02 9.96
C GLU A 404 -15.03 -3.39 8.85
N LEU A 405 -14.94 -2.59 7.82
CA LEU A 405 -13.86 -2.76 6.85
C LEU A 405 -12.49 -2.29 7.37
N HIS A 406 -12.43 -1.71 8.58
CA HIS A 406 -11.25 -0.99 9.05
C HIS A 406 -10.47 -1.55 10.20
N TYR A 407 -11.16 -2.21 11.12
CA TYR A 407 -10.54 -2.57 12.38
C TYR A 407 -9.34 -3.50 12.26
N LEU A 408 -9.16 -4.11 11.10
CA LEU A 408 -8.10 -5.08 10.88
C LEU A 408 -6.98 -4.57 9.95
N ALA A 409 -7.22 -3.59 9.09
CA ALA A 409 -6.17 -3.05 8.23
C ALA A 409 -5.17 -2.17 9.01
N ASP A 410 -5.66 -1.32 9.91
CA ASP A 410 -4.82 -0.45 10.74
C ASP A 410 -3.97 -1.23 11.77
N ILE A 411 -4.39 -2.44 12.10
CA ILE A 411 -3.76 -3.28 13.12
C ILE A 411 -2.73 -4.23 12.54
N LEU A 412 -2.85 -4.59 11.27
CA LEU A 412 -1.84 -5.40 10.58
C LEU A 412 -0.58 -4.60 10.19
N GLN A 413 -0.59 -3.28 10.35
CA GLN A 413 0.55 -2.41 10.04
C GLN A 413 1.56 -2.22 11.16
N LEU A 414 1.27 -2.65 12.41
CA LEU A 414 2.09 -2.28 13.55
C LEU A 414 2.68 -3.48 14.26
N SER A 415 3.94 -3.37 14.44
CA SER A 415 4.92 -3.99 15.34
C SER A 415 5.77 -5.13 14.80
N TYR A 416 6.97 -4.76 14.47
CA TYR A 416 8.17 -5.49 14.88
C TYR A 416 9.19 -4.44 15.34
N GLU A 417 9.21 -4.12 16.60
CA GLU A 417 10.41 -3.58 17.23
C GLU A 417 11.12 -4.65 18.01
N SER A 418 12.43 -4.61 17.78
CA SER A 418 13.52 -5.07 18.66
C SER A 418 13.84 -6.55 18.70
N GLY A 419 14.66 -6.95 17.76
CA GLY A 419 15.85 -7.69 18.11
C GLY A 419 16.92 -6.75 18.69
N LYS A 420 16.79 -6.29 19.90
CA LYS A 420 17.94 -5.92 20.72
C LYS A 420 18.32 -7.14 21.55
N GLY A 421 19.46 -7.72 21.24
CA GLY A 421 20.19 -8.65 22.11
C GLY A 421 20.23 -10.09 21.61
N VAL A 422 21.20 -10.47 20.96
CA VAL A 422 22.47 -11.22 21.13
C VAL A 422 23.13 -11.33 19.77
#